data_7d48901b2f9eda272e09da8e476fec53
#
_entry.id   7d48901b2f9eda272e09da8e476fec53
#
_cell.length_a   1.000
_cell.length_b   1.000
_cell.length_c   1.000
_cell.angle_alpha   90.00
_cell.angle_beta   90.00
_cell.angle_gamma   90.00
#
_symmetry.space_group_name_H-M   'P 1'
#
loop_
_entity.id
_entity.type
_entity.pdbx_description
1 polymer ?
#
loop_
_entity_poly.entity_id
_entity_poly.type
_entity_poly.pdbx_seq_one_letter_code
_entity_poly.pdbx_strand_id
1 'polypeptide(L)'
;MSSSRQNGMFIYPWDIAESGIEAVMQALQEARCNTAVVNSSYHQGRFFHPRSKTFRRLPFSGVSFTPDWSKYNRLRPTVHEQIAQAGILAKMKEACEQAGMGFHTWWVGLHNSTLGLAHPELCVQNIWGDTYTYALCPSQPEVQHYAKALFTDTLEQVKPERILMEATAFLPMKHGEHHEVCLLPLGESLQWLLSFCFCGACIERAESKRIDVGAVRLLVSRLVSQMVDADSISQVSAEAREVAFLLLEYPELYHYQQSRLEAVDQIWRSLKEIAQSMGTALDGFPSSTPFFVNQSYWEGVSLRKAAATLDRVVPLAYGDSVGDVAYTFHAIKLVAPEASLGAAFSLHHSQIRSAVDLAARVKTAVDAGVQSIVYYNLGLLNNRRLDWIKQANLAVEEWR
;
A
#
# COMPACT_ATOMS: atom_id res chain seq x y z
N MET A 1 -17.49 -21.71 -15.98
CA MET A 1 -18.18 -20.40 -15.83
C MET A 1 -17.08 -19.35 -15.87
N SER A 2 -17.07 -18.44 -16.86
CA SER A 2 -16.12 -17.32 -16.91
C SER A 2 -16.41 -16.43 -15.70
N SER A 3 -15.49 -16.38 -14.71
CA SER A 3 -15.65 -15.48 -13.57
C SER A 3 -15.66 -14.04 -14.10
N SER A 4 -16.74 -13.32 -13.86
CA SER A 4 -16.83 -11.91 -14.25
C SER A 4 -15.68 -11.16 -13.58
N ARG A 5 -15.00 -10.27 -14.36
CA ARG A 5 -13.93 -9.43 -13.81
C ARG A 5 -14.45 -8.61 -12.62
N GLN A 6 -13.64 -8.50 -11.58
CA GLN A 6 -13.95 -7.67 -10.44
C GLN A 6 -13.63 -6.21 -10.76
N ASN A 7 -14.66 -5.36 -10.69
CA ASN A 7 -14.55 -3.91 -10.80
C ASN A 7 -14.95 -3.31 -9.45
N GLY A 8 -13.97 -2.88 -8.67
CA GLY A 8 -14.14 -2.43 -7.30
C GLY A 8 -13.96 -0.92 -7.13
N MET A 9 -14.41 -0.45 -6.00
CA MET A 9 -14.23 0.92 -5.54
C MET A 9 -13.70 0.91 -4.10
N PHE A 10 -12.61 1.65 -3.84
CA PHE A 10 -12.17 1.93 -2.48
C PHE A 10 -13.17 2.87 -1.79
N ILE A 11 -13.52 2.52 -0.56
CA ILE A 11 -14.50 3.26 0.24
C ILE A 11 -13.97 3.40 1.66
N TYR A 12 -14.03 4.60 2.19
CA TYR A 12 -13.78 4.78 3.60
C TYR A 12 -15.05 4.51 4.43
N PRO A 13 -14.96 3.91 5.61
CA PRO A 13 -16.12 3.67 6.47
C PRO A 13 -16.87 4.95 6.85
N TRP A 14 -16.15 6.07 6.98
CA TRP A 14 -16.78 7.36 7.26
C TRP A 14 -17.57 7.93 6.07
N ASP A 15 -17.23 7.56 4.82
CA ASP A 15 -18.04 7.92 3.66
C ASP A 15 -19.42 7.23 3.74
N ILE A 16 -19.44 5.98 4.20
CA ILE A 16 -20.67 5.20 4.41
C ILE A 16 -21.46 5.80 5.57
N ALA A 17 -20.80 6.16 6.66
CA ALA A 17 -21.46 6.75 7.83
C ALA A 17 -22.10 8.11 7.50
N GLU A 18 -21.51 8.91 6.61
CA GLU A 18 -22.03 10.22 6.21
C GLU A 18 -23.14 10.14 5.16
N SER A 19 -22.95 9.30 4.15
CA SER A 19 -23.85 9.25 2.98
C SER A 19 -24.99 8.24 3.16
N GLY A 20 -24.83 7.28 4.06
CA GLY A 20 -25.70 6.10 4.18
C GLY A 20 -25.34 4.98 3.20
N ILE A 21 -25.65 3.75 3.61
CA ILE A 21 -25.34 2.53 2.84
C ILE A 21 -26.04 2.55 1.48
N GLU A 22 -27.30 2.93 1.43
CA GLU A 22 -28.10 2.96 0.19
C GLU A 22 -27.48 3.88 -0.87
N ALA A 23 -27.06 5.10 -0.48
CA ALA A 23 -26.43 6.03 -1.39
C ALA A 23 -25.07 5.53 -1.89
N VAL A 24 -24.30 4.84 -1.04
CA VAL A 24 -23.03 4.22 -1.44
C VAL A 24 -23.28 3.08 -2.41
N MET A 25 -24.23 2.19 -2.15
CA MET A 25 -24.61 1.09 -3.03
C MET A 25 -25.10 1.60 -4.39
N GLN A 26 -25.94 2.64 -4.39
CA GLN A 26 -26.39 3.29 -5.64
C GLN A 26 -25.20 3.83 -6.44
N ALA A 27 -24.27 4.56 -5.79
CA ALA A 27 -23.08 5.08 -6.47
C ALA A 27 -22.19 4.00 -7.07
N LEU A 28 -22.04 2.85 -6.41
CA LEU A 28 -21.32 1.70 -6.96
C LEU A 28 -22.01 1.12 -8.19
N GLN A 29 -23.33 0.93 -8.13
CA GLN A 29 -24.12 0.42 -9.25
C GLN A 29 -24.10 1.38 -10.46
N GLU A 30 -24.25 2.68 -10.23
CA GLU A 30 -24.16 3.71 -11.27
C GLU A 30 -22.78 3.74 -11.93
N ALA A 31 -21.70 3.55 -11.16
CA ALA A 31 -20.33 3.44 -11.66
C ALA A 31 -20.02 2.08 -12.31
N ARG A 32 -20.98 1.14 -12.37
CA ARG A 32 -20.76 -0.24 -12.85
C ARG A 32 -19.67 -0.98 -12.07
N CYS A 33 -19.54 -0.69 -10.78
CA CYS A 33 -18.71 -1.46 -9.87
C CYS A 33 -19.53 -2.62 -9.29
N ASN A 34 -18.90 -3.79 -9.20
CA ASN A 34 -19.53 -5.01 -8.65
C ASN A 34 -18.90 -5.45 -7.32
N THR A 35 -17.97 -4.65 -6.78
CA THR A 35 -17.22 -4.97 -5.56
C THR A 35 -17.00 -3.71 -4.74
N ALA A 36 -17.36 -3.76 -3.46
CA ALA A 36 -16.98 -2.75 -2.47
C ALA A 36 -15.68 -3.15 -1.79
N VAL A 37 -14.67 -2.26 -1.79
CA VAL A 37 -13.39 -2.47 -1.10
C VAL A 37 -13.31 -1.49 0.05
N VAL A 38 -13.81 -1.91 1.23
CA VAL A 38 -14.00 -1.02 2.38
C VAL A 38 -12.80 -1.05 3.29
N ASN A 39 -12.30 0.14 3.68
CA ASN A 39 -11.18 0.23 4.59
C ASN A 39 -11.54 -0.25 6.01
N SER A 40 -10.68 -1.08 6.61
CA SER A 40 -10.86 -1.57 7.98
C SER A 40 -9.83 -1.02 8.97
N SER A 41 -8.66 -0.61 8.47
CA SER A 41 -7.56 -0.03 9.24
C SER A 41 -6.88 1.04 8.39
N TYR A 42 -6.71 2.26 8.92
CA TYR A 42 -6.15 3.38 8.16
C TYR A 42 -5.23 4.27 9.00
N HIS A 43 -4.36 5.00 8.30
CA HIS A 43 -3.49 6.01 8.90
C HIS A 43 -4.23 7.35 9.09
N GLN A 44 -3.64 8.27 9.86
CA GLN A 44 -4.13 9.65 9.97
C GLN A 44 -4.08 10.39 8.63
N GLY A 45 -4.94 11.40 8.46
CA GLY A 45 -4.95 12.17 7.23
C GLY A 45 -5.99 13.29 7.20
N ARG A 46 -5.96 14.06 6.12
CA ARG A 46 -6.94 15.11 5.83
C ARG A 46 -7.45 14.93 4.42
N PHE A 47 -8.76 14.83 4.28
CA PHE A 47 -9.43 14.49 3.03
C PHE A 47 -10.43 15.57 2.63
N PHE A 48 -10.43 15.94 1.35
CA PHE A 48 -11.48 16.80 0.79
C PHE A 48 -12.53 15.92 0.11
N HIS A 49 -13.79 16.06 0.55
CA HIS A 49 -14.94 15.34 0.02
C HIS A 49 -15.72 16.27 -0.94
N PRO A 50 -15.50 16.17 -2.25
CA PRO A 50 -16.02 17.18 -3.20
C PRO A 50 -17.54 17.14 -3.35
N ARG A 51 -18.21 15.99 -3.12
CA ARG A 51 -19.67 15.89 -3.20
C ARG A 51 -20.36 16.53 -2.01
N SER A 52 -19.84 16.33 -0.80
CA SER A 52 -20.33 16.99 0.42
C SER A 52 -19.74 18.38 0.65
N LYS A 53 -18.71 18.78 -0.14
CA LYS A 53 -17.97 20.06 -0.01
C LYS A 53 -17.39 20.26 1.39
N THR A 54 -16.88 19.19 2.00
CA THR A 54 -16.32 19.21 3.35
C THR A 54 -14.88 18.74 3.36
N PHE A 55 -14.13 19.14 4.41
CA PHE A 55 -12.87 18.54 4.78
C PHE A 55 -13.07 17.66 5.99
N ARG A 56 -12.60 16.42 5.89
CA ARG A 56 -12.53 15.51 7.02
C ARG A 56 -11.08 15.36 7.46
N ARG A 57 -10.86 15.41 8.76
CA ARG A 57 -9.59 15.08 9.39
C ARG A 57 -9.73 13.79 10.18
N LEU A 58 -8.85 12.82 9.90
CA LEU A 58 -8.59 11.69 10.76
C LEU A 58 -7.39 12.04 11.65
N PRO A 59 -7.62 12.27 12.94
CA PRO A 59 -6.59 12.78 13.82
C PRO A 59 -5.56 11.73 14.24
N PHE A 60 -5.88 10.44 14.04
CA PHE A 60 -5.05 9.30 14.44
C PHE A 60 -5.19 8.15 13.47
N SER A 61 -4.19 7.25 13.47
CA SER A 61 -4.25 5.97 12.78
C SER A 61 -5.05 4.98 13.61
N GLY A 62 -6.00 4.25 12.99
CA GLY A 62 -6.89 3.39 13.77
C GLY A 62 -7.72 2.41 12.94
N VAL A 63 -8.54 1.63 13.65
CA VAL A 63 -9.43 0.61 13.09
C VAL A 63 -10.90 1.04 13.15
N SER A 64 -11.68 0.49 12.24
CA SER A 64 -13.11 0.79 12.08
C SER A 64 -14.04 -0.34 12.60
N PHE A 65 -13.50 -1.21 13.45
CA PHE A 65 -14.22 -2.29 14.12
C PHE A 65 -13.83 -2.33 15.61
N THR A 66 -14.54 -3.08 16.43
CA THR A 66 -14.21 -3.28 17.85
C THR A 66 -13.20 -4.41 17.98
N PRO A 67 -11.96 -4.15 18.44
CA PRO A 67 -10.92 -5.16 18.54
C PRO A 67 -11.19 -6.19 19.66
N ASP A 68 -10.74 -7.42 19.43
CA ASP A 68 -10.54 -8.39 20.49
C ASP A 68 -9.19 -8.13 21.18
N TRP A 69 -9.25 -7.42 22.30
CA TRP A 69 -8.07 -6.96 23.04
C TRP A 69 -7.17 -8.09 23.54
N SER A 70 -7.67 -9.34 23.61
CA SER A 70 -6.89 -10.50 24.04
C SER A 70 -5.78 -10.90 23.06
N LYS A 71 -5.90 -10.46 21.79
CA LYS A 71 -4.93 -10.73 20.73
C LYS A 71 -3.69 -9.83 20.78
N TYR A 72 -3.81 -8.69 21.45
CA TYR A 72 -2.79 -7.65 21.43
C TYR A 72 -1.98 -7.61 22.72
N ASN A 73 -0.70 -7.37 22.59
CA ASN A 73 0.22 -7.12 23.70
C ASN A 73 0.33 -5.60 23.96
N ARG A 74 1.57 -5.08 23.96
CA ARG A 74 1.85 -3.66 24.19
C ARG A 74 1.30 -2.76 23.08
N LEU A 75 1.47 -3.16 21.81
CA LEU A 75 0.92 -2.43 20.68
C LEU A 75 -0.57 -2.78 20.51
N ARG A 76 -1.41 -1.75 20.61
CA ARG A 76 -2.87 -1.85 20.47
C ARG A 76 -3.39 -0.83 19.48
N PRO A 77 -4.29 -1.21 18.55
CA PRO A 77 -4.86 -0.25 17.61
C PRO A 77 -5.74 0.78 18.35
N THR A 78 -5.72 2.02 17.89
CA THR A 78 -6.73 3.00 18.27
C THR A 78 -8.03 2.71 17.50
N VAL A 79 -9.17 3.00 18.09
CA VAL A 79 -10.49 2.71 17.50
C VAL A 79 -11.19 3.98 17.05
N HIS A 80 -11.75 3.98 15.87
CA HIS A 80 -12.70 4.99 15.40
C HIS A 80 -14.08 4.65 15.98
N GLU A 81 -14.28 4.98 17.27
CA GLU A 81 -15.39 4.50 18.10
C GLU A 81 -16.77 4.65 17.46
N GLN A 82 -17.07 5.83 16.90
CA GLN A 82 -18.36 6.09 16.28
C GLN A 82 -18.64 5.14 15.09
N ILE A 83 -17.61 4.85 14.30
CA ILE A 83 -17.70 3.97 13.14
C ILE A 83 -17.83 2.50 13.59
N ALA A 84 -17.02 2.09 14.55
CA ALA A 84 -17.03 0.73 15.08
C ALA A 84 -18.36 0.40 15.77
N GLN A 85 -18.85 1.28 16.65
CA GLN A 85 -20.14 1.10 17.36
C GLN A 85 -21.34 1.12 16.42
N ALA A 86 -21.29 1.89 15.33
CA ALA A 86 -22.34 1.89 14.31
C ALA A 86 -22.38 0.59 13.48
N GLY A 87 -21.37 -0.28 13.56
CA GLY A 87 -21.30 -1.55 12.84
C GLY A 87 -21.23 -1.37 11.32
N ILE A 88 -20.62 -0.30 10.84
CA ILE A 88 -20.63 0.11 9.43
C ILE A 88 -20.13 -0.99 8.50
N LEU A 89 -19.03 -1.68 8.88
CA LEU A 89 -18.43 -2.73 8.04
C LEU A 89 -19.37 -3.93 7.88
N ALA A 90 -20.00 -4.37 8.96
CA ALA A 90 -20.96 -5.49 8.93
C ALA A 90 -22.20 -5.15 8.10
N LYS A 91 -22.77 -3.96 8.28
CA LYS A 91 -23.92 -3.49 7.52
C LYS A 91 -23.64 -3.34 6.04
N MET A 92 -22.44 -2.84 5.68
CA MET A 92 -22.03 -2.72 4.28
C MET A 92 -21.82 -4.10 3.64
N LYS A 93 -21.23 -5.05 4.37
CA LYS A 93 -21.11 -6.45 3.93
C LYS A 93 -22.48 -7.05 3.63
N GLU A 94 -23.43 -6.94 4.56
CA GLU A 94 -24.79 -7.42 4.37
C GLU A 94 -25.47 -6.81 3.14
N ALA A 95 -25.33 -5.49 2.93
CA ALA A 95 -25.88 -4.83 1.74
C ALA A 95 -25.24 -5.33 0.44
N CYS A 96 -23.94 -5.61 0.42
CA CYS A 96 -23.27 -6.22 -0.72
C CYS A 96 -23.81 -7.63 -1.00
N GLU A 97 -23.94 -8.46 0.03
CA GLU A 97 -24.48 -9.83 -0.09
C GLU A 97 -25.92 -9.82 -0.67
N GLN A 98 -26.78 -8.94 -0.16
CA GLN A 98 -28.16 -8.78 -0.66
C GLN A 98 -28.21 -8.33 -2.12
N ALA A 99 -27.24 -7.52 -2.56
CA ALA A 99 -27.13 -7.02 -3.91
C ALA A 99 -26.35 -7.96 -4.86
N GLY A 100 -25.82 -9.09 -4.40
CA GLY A 100 -24.97 -9.99 -5.16
C GLY A 100 -23.63 -9.35 -5.56
N MET A 101 -23.13 -8.41 -4.78
CA MET A 101 -21.86 -7.72 -4.97
C MET A 101 -20.78 -8.30 -4.05
N GLY A 102 -19.51 -8.26 -4.49
CA GLY A 102 -18.37 -8.66 -3.66
C GLY A 102 -18.11 -7.66 -2.52
N PHE A 103 -17.73 -8.18 -1.35
CA PHE A 103 -17.28 -7.37 -0.22
C PHE A 103 -15.84 -7.74 0.14
N HIS A 104 -14.92 -6.82 -0.14
CA HIS A 104 -13.51 -6.93 0.20
C HIS A 104 -13.14 -5.90 1.26
N THR A 105 -12.06 -6.15 2.01
CA THR A 105 -11.50 -5.13 2.89
C THR A 105 -10.14 -4.66 2.41
N TRP A 106 -9.91 -3.36 2.55
CA TRP A 106 -8.61 -2.73 2.38
C TRP A 106 -8.00 -2.47 3.76
N TRP A 107 -6.80 -2.98 3.97
CA TRP A 107 -6.16 -3.04 5.27
C TRP A 107 -4.75 -2.43 5.21
N VAL A 108 -4.53 -1.36 5.98
CA VAL A 108 -3.24 -0.69 6.14
C VAL A 108 -2.56 -1.26 7.40
N GLY A 109 -1.39 -1.87 7.23
CA GLY A 109 -0.73 -2.63 8.29
C GLY A 109 0.20 -1.80 9.18
N LEU A 110 1.33 -1.35 8.65
CA LEU A 110 2.44 -0.77 9.42
C LEU A 110 2.58 0.75 9.30
N HIS A 111 1.74 1.40 8.50
CA HIS A 111 1.64 2.86 8.46
C HIS A 111 0.77 3.34 9.63
N ASN A 112 1.40 3.67 10.75
CA ASN A 112 0.68 4.02 11.96
C ASN A 112 1.41 5.07 12.79
N SER A 113 1.18 6.36 12.48
CA SER A 113 1.79 7.48 13.20
C SER A 113 1.38 7.54 14.67
N THR A 114 0.20 7.05 15.04
CA THR A 114 -0.26 7.04 16.44
C THR A 114 0.59 6.11 17.29
N LEU A 115 0.81 4.88 16.82
CA LEU A 115 1.68 3.93 17.51
C LEU A 115 3.15 4.33 17.41
N GLY A 116 3.59 4.85 16.26
CA GLY A 116 4.98 5.25 16.10
C GLY A 116 5.38 6.44 16.96
N LEU A 117 4.50 7.39 17.20
CA LEU A 117 4.73 8.48 18.16
C LEU A 117 4.76 7.99 19.61
N ALA A 118 3.95 6.98 19.94
CA ALA A 118 3.95 6.37 21.28
C ALA A 118 5.14 5.42 21.51
N HIS A 119 5.67 4.83 20.44
CA HIS A 119 6.71 3.79 20.48
C HIS A 119 7.77 4.03 19.39
N PRO A 120 8.50 5.17 19.43
CA PRO A 120 9.46 5.51 18.38
C PRO A 120 10.60 4.48 18.22
N GLU A 121 10.93 3.75 19.28
CA GLU A 121 11.93 2.67 19.25
C GLU A 121 11.55 1.48 18.37
N LEU A 122 10.27 1.36 18.01
CA LEU A 122 9.75 0.30 17.13
C LEU A 122 9.61 0.73 15.67
N CYS A 123 9.98 1.96 15.36
CA CYS A 123 9.89 2.52 14.02
C CYS A 123 11.16 2.32 13.19
N VAL A 124 11.06 2.62 11.91
CA VAL A 124 12.21 2.72 11.01
C VAL A 124 13.12 3.84 11.49
N GLN A 125 14.43 3.57 11.57
CA GLN A 125 15.47 4.54 11.94
C GLN A 125 16.50 4.64 10.83
N ASN A 126 16.74 5.84 10.32
CA ASN A 126 17.72 6.06 9.26
C ASN A 126 19.18 5.96 9.79
N ILE A 127 20.15 6.24 8.90
CA ILE A 127 21.59 6.15 9.24
C ILE A 127 22.03 7.13 10.33
N TRP A 128 21.33 8.25 10.51
CA TRP A 128 21.63 9.25 11.55
C TRP A 128 20.91 8.96 12.86
N GLY A 129 20.00 7.97 12.89
CA GLY A 129 19.17 7.63 14.05
C GLY A 129 17.83 8.37 14.10
N ASP A 130 17.51 9.19 13.08
CA ASP A 130 16.20 9.81 12.98
C ASP A 130 15.12 8.74 12.77
N THR A 131 14.03 8.89 13.48
CA THR A 131 12.94 7.94 13.52
C THR A 131 11.78 8.40 12.62
N TYR A 132 11.35 7.53 11.72
CA TYR A 132 10.16 7.74 10.88
C TYR A 132 8.93 7.27 11.65
N THR A 133 8.33 8.15 12.45
CA THR A 133 7.23 7.80 13.37
C THR A 133 5.95 7.32 12.67
N TYR A 134 5.82 7.53 11.37
CA TYR A 134 4.73 6.96 10.57
C TYR A 134 4.95 5.49 10.18
N ALA A 135 6.18 4.96 10.33
CA ALA A 135 6.65 3.69 9.77
C ALA A 135 7.07 2.71 10.87
N LEU A 136 6.17 1.83 11.29
CA LEU A 136 6.54 0.72 12.17
C LEU A 136 7.48 -0.24 11.42
N CYS A 137 8.60 -0.63 12.06
CA CYS A 137 9.63 -1.45 11.40
C CYS A 137 9.22 -2.93 11.31
N PRO A 138 9.14 -3.54 10.12
CA PRO A 138 8.73 -4.94 9.96
C PRO A 138 9.75 -5.96 10.51
N SER A 139 10.96 -5.54 10.88
CA SER A 139 11.94 -6.41 11.55
C SER A 139 11.70 -6.55 13.06
N GLN A 140 10.96 -5.62 13.68
CA GLN A 140 10.69 -5.64 15.11
C GLN A 140 9.74 -6.78 15.49
N PRO A 141 10.10 -7.67 16.44
CA PRO A 141 9.23 -8.78 16.85
C PRO A 141 7.87 -8.35 17.37
N GLU A 142 7.80 -7.24 18.13
CA GLU A 142 6.54 -6.69 18.63
C GLU A 142 5.65 -6.15 17.49
N VAL A 143 6.23 -5.53 16.46
CA VAL A 143 5.52 -5.07 15.28
C VAL A 143 5.01 -6.24 14.47
N GLN A 144 5.78 -7.33 14.32
CA GLN A 144 5.32 -8.55 13.67
C GLN A 144 4.16 -9.21 14.43
N HIS A 145 4.22 -9.23 15.77
CA HIS A 145 3.11 -9.72 16.58
C HIS A 145 1.85 -8.84 16.38
N TYR A 146 2.01 -7.53 16.47
CA TYR A 146 0.92 -6.58 16.23
C TYR A 146 0.28 -6.75 14.85
N ALA A 147 1.07 -6.85 13.79
CA ALA A 147 0.56 -7.04 12.44
C ALA A 147 -0.26 -8.33 12.31
N LYS A 148 0.22 -9.44 12.87
CA LYS A 148 -0.51 -10.72 12.88
C LYS A 148 -1.79 -10.64 13.71
N ALA A 149 -1.75 -10.01 14.89
CA ALA A 149 -2.91 -9.81 15.75
C ALA A 149 -3.97 -8.96 15.05
N LEU A 150 -3.57 -7.80 14.50
CA LEU A 150 -4.46 -6.89 13.77
C LEU A 150 -5.07 -7.55 12.54
N PHE A 151 -4.28 -8.31 11.79
CA PHE A 151 -4.74 -9.03 10.61
C PHE A 151 -5.76 -10.10 10.95
N THR A 152 -5.46 -10.95 11.96
CA THR A 152 -6.37 -12.00 12.45
C THR A 152 -7.68 -11.39 12.94
N ASP A 153 -7.59 -10.35 13.75
CA ASP A 153 -8.76 -9.66 14.31
C ASP A 153 -9.61 -9.02 13.20
N THR A 154 -8.97 -8.39 12.21
CA THR A 154 -9.67 -7.88 11.02
C THR A 154 -10.46 -9.00 10.31
N LEU A 155 -9.85 -10.16 10.09
CA LEU A 155 -10.53 -11.27 9.41
C LEU A 155 -11.72 -11.81 10.23
N GLU A 156 -11.59 -11.89 11.55
CA GLU A 156 -12.66 -12.36 12.45
C GLU A 156 -13.82 -11.38 12.56
N GLN A 157 -13.52 -10.07 12.66
CA GLN A 157 -14.54 -9.04 12.85
C GLN A 157 -15.24 -8.62 11.56
N VAL A 158 -14.47 -8.55 10.45
CA VAL A 158 -14.97 -8.04 9.16
C VAL A 158 -15.45 -9.17 8.25
N LYS A 159 -14.83 -10.34 8.31
CA LYS A 159 -15.13 -11.54 7.51
C LYS A 159 -15.23 -11.23 6.01
N PRO A 160 -14.20 -10.61 5.40
CA PRO A 160 -14.22 -10.29 3.98
C PRO A 160 -13.95 -11.53 3.12
N GLU A 161 -14.41 -11.52 1.87
CA GLU A 161 -14.01 -12.55 0.88
C GLU A 161 -12.52 -12.46 0.53
N ARG A 162 -12.02 -11.23 0.45
CA ARG A 162 -10.63 -10.91 0.16
C ARG A 162 -10.16 -9.74 1.01
N ILE A 163 -8.88 -9.77 1.38
CA ILE A 163 -8.21 -8.65 2.04
C ILE A 163 -7.12 -8.10 1.12
N LEU A 164 -7.14 -6.79 0.88
CA LEU A 164 -6.12 -6.08 0.12
C LEU A 164 -5.18 -5.39 1.10
N MET A 165 -3.97 -5.93 1.20
CA MET A 165 -2.94 -5.49 2.13
C MET A 165 -2.14 -4.32 1.57
N GLU A 166 -1.97 -3.28 2.39
CA GLU A 166 -1.15 -2.10 2.11
C GLU A 166 -0.19 -1.81 3.26
N ALA A 167 0.93 -1.18 2.94
CA ALA A 167 1.90 -0.64 3.91
C ALA A 167 2.35 -1.68 4.96
N THR A 168 2.63 -2.91 4.53
CA THR A 168 3.12 -4.00 5.39
C THR A 168 4.57 -4.31 5.06
N ALA A 169 5.36 -3.25 4.92
CA ALA A 169 6.75 -3.26 4.49
C ALA A 169 7.50 -2.08 5.16
N PHE A 170 8.76 -1.85 4.81
CA PHE A 170 9.48 -0.65 5.24
C PHE A 170 8.96 0.56 4.47
N LEU A 171 8.24 1.44 5.16
CA LEU A 171 7.87 2.70 4.52
C LEU A 171 9.10 3.58 4.33
N PRO A 172 9.31 4.13 3.13
CA PRO A 172 10.51 4.90 2.81
C PRO A 172 10.48 6.30 3.44
N MET A 173 11.62 6.98 3.42
CA MET A 173 11.77 8.34 3.93
C MET A 173 10.68 9.28 3.39
N LYS A 174 10.44 9.26 2.08
CA LYS A 174 9.42 10.09 1.43
C LYS A 174 8.05 9.41 1.42
N HIS A 175 7.35 9.41 2.55
CA HIS A 175 6.03 8.76 2.66
C HIS A 175 4.96 9.61 3.36
N GLY A 176 5.02 10.91 3.31
CA GLY A 176 3.84 11.68 3.64
C GLY A 176 3.78 12.32 5.01
N GLU A 177 4.86 12.94 5.44
CA GLU A 177 4.75 13.96 6.45
C GLU A 177 4.18 15.25 5.82
N HIS A 178 3.25 15.90 6.53
CA HIS A 178 2.81 17.24 6.16
C HIS A 178 3.92 18.25 6.41
N HIS A 179 4.17 19.14 5.48
CA HIS A 179 5.22 20.14 5.54
C HIS A 179 6.65 19.58 5.60
N GLU A 180 6.88 18.51 4.85
CA GLU A 180 8.24 18.06 4.57
C GLU A 180 8.93 19.12 3.70
N VAL A 181 9.86 19.88 4.29
CA VAL A 181 10.58 20.96 3.60
C VAL A 181 12.03 20.54 3.40
N CYS A 182 12.39 20.31 2.15
CA CYS A 182 13.77 20.08 1.74
C CYS A 182 14.12 21.05 0.61
N LEU A 183 15.18 21.83 0.80
CA LEU A 183 15.65 22.79 -0.20
C LEU A 183 16.68 22.18 -1.16
N LEU A 184 17.19 20.99 -0.82
CA LEU A 184 18.10 20.23 -1.69
C LEU A 184 17.32 19.26 -2.56
N PRO A 185 17.75 19.03 -3.82
CA PRO A 185 17.19 17.96 -4.61
C PRO A 185 17.60 16.62 -4.00
N LEU A 186 16.63 15.84 -3.54
CA LEU A 186 16.88 14.48 -3.04
C LEU A 186 16.74 13.51 -4.22
N GLY A 187 17.87 13.11 -4.81
CA GLY A 187 17.89 12.07 -5.85
C GLY A 187 17.40 10.71 -5.35
N GLU A 188 17.03 9.81 -6.28
CA GLU A 188 16.48 8.48 -5.95
C GLU A 188 17.42 7.63 -5.08
N SER A 189 18.70 7.62 -5.40
CA SER A 189 19.73 6.86 -4.66
C SER A 189 19.90 7.38 -3.22
N LEU A 190 19.88 8.70 -3.04
CA LEU A 190 19.94 9.32 -1.72
C LEU A 190 18.70 8.97 -0.88
N GLN A 191 17.49 9.10 -1.46
CA GLN A 191 16.24 8.73 -0.80
C GLN A 191 16.23 7.23 -0.44
N TRP A 192 16.72 6.36 -1.33
CA TRP A 192 16.83 4.93 -1.07
C TRP A 192 17.77 4.63 0.10
N LEU A 193 18.97 5.23 0.16
CA LEU A 193 19.92 5.06 1.27
C LEU A 193 19.34 5.58 2.59
N LEU A 194 18.66 6.72 2.58
CA LEU A 194 17.96 7.27 3.77
C LEU A 194 16.75 6.42 4.21
N SER A 195 16.24 5.55 3.34
CA SER A 195 15.16 4.61 3.67
C SER A 195 15.67 3.29 4.27
N PHE A 196 16.98 3.11 4.42
CA PHE A 196 17.53 1.97 5.14
C PHE A 196 17.23 2.10 6.64
N CYS A 197 16.76 0.99 7.23
CA CYS A 197 16.49 0.95 8.67
C CYS A 197 17.69 0.40 9.42
N PHE A 198 18.18 1.13 10.40
CA PHE A 198 19.26 0.75 11.30
C PHE A 198 18.79 0.66 12.78
N CYS A 199 17.51 0.35 13.02
CA CYS A 199 17.03 0.03 14.36
C CYS A 199 17.67 -1.28 14.89
N GLY A 200 17.61 -1.50 16.20
CA GLY A 200 18.23 -2.67 16.83
C GLY A 200 17.87 -4.01 16.17
N ALA A 201 16.57 -4.23 15.89
CA ALA A 201 16.12 -5.48 15.25
C ALA A 201 16.64 -5.65 13.81
N CYS A 202 16.83 -4.57 13.05
CA CYS A 202 17.43 -4.65 11.72
C CYS A 202 18.94 -4.97 11.80
N ILE A 203 19.63 -4.41 12.79
CA ILE A 203 21.05 -4.70 13.05
C ILE A 203 21.20 -6.17 13.43
N GLU A 204 20.50 -6.65 14.45
CA GLU A 204 20.54 -8.04 14.90
C GLU A 204 20.22 -9.03 13.77
N ARG A 205 19.21 -8.74 12.95
CA ARG A 205 18.86 -9.55 11.78
C ARG A 205 20.02 -9.63 10.78
N ALA A 206 20.67 -8.51 10.47
CA ALA A 206 21.78 -8.49 9.54
C ALA A 206 23.02 -9.22 10.09
N GLU A 207 23.36 -9.00 11.36
CA GLU A 207 24.47 -9.69 12.04
C GLU A 207 24.25 -11.21 12.12
N SER A 208 23.01 -11.66 12.35
CA SER A 208 22.67 -13.09 12.33
C SER A 208 22.96 -13.76 10.97
N LYS A 209 23.04 -12.96 9.91
CA LYS A 209 23.39 -13.35 8.53
C LYS A 209 24.88 -13.12 8.20
N ARG A 210 25.68 -12.77 9.21
CA ARG A 210 27.11 -12.45 9.07
C ARG A 210 27.38 -11.24 8.16
N ILE A 211 26.43 -10.28 8.12
CA ILE A 211 26.64 -8.99 7.46
C ILE A 211 27.36 -8.08 8.44
N ASP A 212 28.48 -7.48 8.01
CA ASP A 212 29.18 -6.45 8.78
C ASP A 212 28.38 -5.14 8.76
N VAL A 213 27.50 -4.99 9.76
CA VAL A 213 26.64 -3.79 9.87
C VAL A 213 27.47 -2.54 10.14
N GLY A 214 28.61 -2.67 10.81
CA GLY A 214 29.53 -1.54 11.03
C GLY A 214 30.07 -0.99 9.70
N ALA A 215 30.52 -1.85 8.81
CA ALA A 215 30.96 -1.49 7.47
C ALA A 215 29.83 -0.89 6.64
N VAL A 216 28.62 -1.47 6.68
CA VAL A 216 27.44 -0.94 5.98
C VAL A 216 27.11 0.48 6.46
N ARG A 217 27.10 0.71 7.79
CA ARG A 217 26.80 2.03 8.37
C ARG A 217 27.81 3.08 7.95
N LEU A 218 29.10 2.76 8.02
CA LEU A 218 30.18 3.67 7.59
C LEU A 218 30.02 4.01 6.09
N LEU A 219 29.74 3.01 5.27
CA LEU A 219 29.56 3.19 3.83
C LEU A 219 28.34 4.07 3.54
N VAL A 220 27.16 3.76 4.10
CA VAL A 220 25.92 4.53 3.89
C VAL A 220 26.11 5.97 4.38
N SER A 221 26.69 6.18 5.57
CA SER A 221 26.96 7.51 6.11
C SER A 221 27.84 8.34 5.17
N ARG A 222 28.92 7.72 4.65
CA ARG A 222 29.83 8.38 3.69
C ARG A 222 29.11 8.74 2.40
N LEU A 223 28.38 7.79 1.78
CA LEU A 223 27.68 8.03 0.52
C LEU A 223 26.62 9.13 0.67
N VAL A 224 25.81 9.08 1.74
CA VAL A 224 24.80 10.09 2.02
C VAL A 224 25.44 11.46 2.21
N SER A 225 26.54 11.58 3.00
CA SER A 225 27.24 12.86 3.19
C SER A 225 27.77 13.39 1.85
N GLN A 226 28.41 12.54 1.06
CA GLN A 226 28.94 12.95 -0.27
C GLN A 226 27.83 13.44 -1.21
N MET A 227 26.66 12.78 -1.22
CA MET A 227 25.53 13.18 -2.06
C MET A 227 24.91 14.50 -1.61
N VAL A 228 24.79 14.70 -0.28
CA VAL A 228 24.28 15.95 0.31
C VAL A 228 25.24 17.12 0.04
N ASP A 229 26.53 16.92 0.28
CA ASP A 229 27.55 17.97 0.13
C ASP A 229 27.80 18.34 -1.34
N ALA A 230 27.60 17.39 -2.27
CA ALA A 230 27.76 17.63 -3.69
C ALA A 230 26.71 18.58 -4.27
N ASP A 231 25.56 18.74 -3.59
CA ASP A 231 24.39 19.51 -4.09
C ASP A 231 24.09 19.16 -5.56
N SER A 232 24.32 17.89 -5.91
CA SER A 232 24.27 17.44 -7.30
C SER A 232 22.83 17.15 -7.70
N ILE A 233 22.35 17.90 -8.67
CA ILE A 233 21.13 17.55 -9.40
C ILE A 233 21.51 16.40 -10.33
N SER A 234 21.28 15.16 -9.93
CA SER A 234 21.40 14.05 -10.87
C SER A 234 20.29 14.14 -11.90
N GLN A 235 20.63 13.82 -13.15
CA GLN A 235 19.59 13.69 -14.19
C GLN A 235 18.75 12.45 -13.87
N VAL A 236 17.42 12.55 -13.92
CA VAL A 236 16.47 11.47 -13.63
C VAL A 236 16.85 10.14 -14.34
N SER A 237 17.41 10.22 -15.55
CA SER A 237 17.89 9.04 -16.27
C SER A 237 19.17 8.41 -15.68
N ALA A 238 19.93 9.14 -14.87
CA ALA A 238 21.16 8.63 -14.23
C ALA A 238 20.84 8.00 -12.87
N GLU A 239 19.86 8.50 -12.15
CA GLU A 239 19.50 8.09 -10.78
C GLU A 239 19.09 6.61 -10.67
N ALA A 240 18.25 6.11 -11.59
CA ALA A 240 17.88 4.70 -11.62
C ALA A 240 19.07 3.76 -11.87
N ARG A 241 20.07 4.24 -12.61
CA ARG A 241 21.33 3.50 -12.87
C ARG A 241 22.29 3.57 -11.69
N GLU A 242 22.23 4.64 -10.91
CA GLU A 242 23.10 4.86 -9.76
C GLU A 242 22.85 3.84 -8.66
N VAL A 243 21.61 3.49 -8.36
CA VAL A 243 21.30 2.42 -7.39
C VAL A 243 21.88 1.08 -7.84
N ALA A 244 21.74 0.71 -9.12
CA ALA A 244 22.31 -0.52 -9.65
C ALA A 244 23.85 -0.48 -9.59
N PHE A 245 24.46 0.66 -9.94
CA PHE A 245 25.90 0.89 -9.81
C PHE A 245 26.37 0.70 -8.36
N LEU A 246 25.72 1.34 -7.39
CA LEU A 246 26.07 1.21 -5.97
C LEU A 246 25.95 -0.23 -5.46
N LEU A 247 24.94 -0.98 -5.90
CA LEU A 247 24.76 -2.40 -5.52
C LEU A 247 25.87 -3.29 -6.10
N LEU A 248 26.43 -2.95 -7.26
CA LEU A 248 27.52 -3.70 -7.89
C LEU A 248 28.89 -3.34 -7.32
N GLU A 249 29.12 -2.06 -7.02
CA GLU A 249 30.40 -1.58 -6.47
C GLU A 249 30.54 -1.88 -4.97
N TYR A 250 29.39 -1.99 -4.24
CA TYR A 250 29.35 -2.22 -2.82
C TYR A 250 28.45 -3.41 -2.46
N PRO A 251 28.98 -4.66 -2.53
CA PRO A 251 28.23 -5.88 -2.21
C PRO A 251 27.56 -5.87 -0.82
N GLU A 252 28.11 -5.09 0.13
CA GLU A 252 27.57 -4.92 1.47
C GLU A 252 26.16 -4.30 1.44
N LEU A 253 25.91 -3.34 0.53
CA LEU A 253 24.58 -2.76 0.34
C LEU A 253 23.59 -3.79 -0.19
N TYR A 254 24.03 -4.64 -1.13
CA TYR A 254 23.21 -5.72 -1.66
C TYR A 254 22.81 -6.70 -0.55
N HIS A 255 23.78 -7.17 0.25
CA HIS A 255 23.48 -8.10 1.35
C HIS A 255 22.56 -7.51 2.40
N TYR A 256 22.76 -6.24 2.76
CA TYR A 256 21.88 -5.55 3.70
C TYR A 256 20.45 -5.39 3.11
N GLN A 257 20.34 -5.03 1.84
CA GLN A 257 19.06 -4.97 1.13
C GLN A 257 18.37 -6.35 1.09
N GLN A 258 19.10 -7.45 0.89
CA GLN A 258 18.54 -8.81 0.95
C GLN A 258 17.96 -9.12 2.34
N SER A 259 18.62 -8.70 3.41
CA SER A 259 18.09 -8.85 4.78
C SER A 259 16.75 -8.14 4.98
N ARG A 260 16.56 -6.94 4.37
CA ARG A 260 15.27 -6.21 4.38
C ARG A 260 14.19 -6.95 3.57
N LEU A 261 14.54 -7.43 2.37
CA LEU A 261 13.60 -8.22 1.53
C LEU A 261 13.10 -9.48 2.25
N GLU A 262 13.93 -10.13 3.03
CA GLU A 262 13.56 -11.31 3.80
C GLU A 262 12.69 -10.98 5.02
N ALA A 263 12.89 -9.83 5.66
CA ALA A 263 12.05 -9.39 6.77
C ALA A 263 10.60 -9.19 6.32
N VAL A 264 10.40 -8.57 5.17
CA VAL A 264 9.07 -8.35 4.58
C VAL A 264 8.46 -9.68 4.09
N ASP A 265 9.23 -10.50 3.40
CA ASP A 265 8.77 -11.82 2.93
C ASP A 265 8.28 -12.70 4.09
N GLN A 266 8.98 -12.69 5.22
CA GLN A 266 8.61 -13.45 6.41
C GLN A 266 7.25 -13.01 6.98
N ILE A 267 7.02 -11.71 7.11
CA ILE A 267 5.73 -11.21 7.63
C ILE A 267 4.59 -11.50 6.65
N TRP A 268 4.80 -11.31 5.34
CA TRP A 268 3.79 -11.58 4.32
C TRP A 268 3.38 -13.06 4.27
N ARG A 269 4.33 -13.99 4.39
CA ARG A 269 4.03 -15.42 4.48
C ARG A 269 3.20 -15.75 5.73
N SER A 270 3.55 -15.17 6.88
CA SER A 270 2.76 -15.38 8.10
C SER A 270 1.32 -14.88 7.94
N LEU A 271 1.11 -13.72 7.31
CA LEU A 271 -0.23 -13.20 7.04
C LEU A 271 -0.97 -14.07 6.01
N LYS A 272 -0.27 -14.62 5.00
CA LYS A 272 -0.84 -15.56 4.04
C LYS A 272 -1.32 -16.85 4.70
N GLU A 273 -0.54 -17.42 5.60
CA GLU A 273 -0.92 -18.62 6.38
C GLU A 273 -2.18 -18.36 7.21
N ILE A 274 -2.28 -17.19 7.86
CA ILE A 274 -3.47 -16.79 8.62
C ILE A 274 -4.68 -16.66 7.66
N ALA A 275 -4.54 -15.95 6.54
CA ALA A 275 -5.61 -15.77 5.57
C ALA A 275 -6.13 -17.12 5.05
N GLN A 276 -5.21 -18.03 4.69
CA GLN A 276 -5.55 -19.37 4.22
C GLN A 276 -6.30 -20.19 5.27
N SER A 277 -5.87 -20.14 6.54
CA SER A 277 -6.54 -20.88 7.65
C SER A 277 -7.97 -20.40 7.88
N MET A 278 -8.29 -19.17 7.47
CA MET A 278 -9.60 -18.54 7.62
C MET A 278 -10.42 -18.51 6.32
N GLY A 279 -9.90 -19.11 5.24
CA GLY A 279 -10.59 -19.17 3.95
C GLY A 279 -10.69 -17.84 3.22
N THR A 280 -9.88 -16.84 3.58
CA THR A 280 -9.85 -15.50 2.95
C THR A 280 -8.70 -15.42 1.95
N ALA A 281 -8.94 -14.81 0.79
CA ALA A 281 -7.88 -14.55 -0.17
C ALA A 281 -7.08 -13.29 0.21
N LEU A 282 -5.75 -13.35 0.05
CA LEU A 282 -4.83 -12.25 0.34
C LEU A 282 -4.31 -11.62 -0.95
N ASP A 283 -4.78 -10.43 -1.25
CA ASP A 283 -4.20 -9.55 -2.27
C ASP A 283 -3.26 -8.53 -1.61
N GLY A 284 -2.35 -7.92 -2.36
CA GLY A 284 -1.48 -6.91 -1.77
C GLY A 284 -0.87 -5.96 -2.78
N PHE A 285 -0.59 -4.75 -2.30
CA PHE A 285 0.21 -3.78 -3.02
C PHE A 285 1.70 -4.13 -2.92
N PRO A 286 2.42 -4.23 -4.05
CA PRO A 286 3.87 -4.44 -4.03
C PRO A 286 4.65 -3.19 -3.59
N SER A 287 4.01 -2.03 -3.57
CA SER A 287 4.52 -0.77 -3.04
C SER A 287 3.35 0.07 -2.55
N SER A 288 3.53 0.72 -1.40
CA SER A 288 2.53 1.63 -0.81
C SER A 288 2.69 3.07 -1.29
N THR A 289 3.77 3.36 -1.97
CA THR A 289 4.06 4.65 -2.60
C THR A 289 3.85 4.57 -4.10
N PRO A 290 3.42 5.67 -4.76
CA PRO A 290 3.20 5.69 -6.21
C PRO A 290 4.51 5.75 -7.00
N PHE A 291 5.49 4.95 -6.61
CA PHE A 291 6.71 4.70 -7.38
C PHE A 291 6.43 3.73 -8.52
N PHE A 292 7.35 3.67 -9.48
CA PHE A 292 7.34 2.57 -10.42
C PHE A 292 7.47 1.23 -9.68
N VAL A 293 6.67 0.25 -10.07
CA VAL A 293 6.59 -1.05 -9.38
C VAL A 293 7.96 -1.76 -9.24
N ASN A 294 8.89 -1.50 -10.16
CA ASN A 294 10.26 -2.03 -10.09
C ASN A 294 11.11 -1.37 -8.99
N GLN A 295 10.61 -0.33 -8.31
CA GLN A 295 11.23 0.28 -7.13
C GLN A 295 10.66 -0.28 -5.81
N SER A 296 9.82 -1.31 -5.85
CA SER A 296 9.26 -1.98 -4.65
C SER A 296 10.33 -2.43 -3.63
N TYR A 297 11.56 -2.67 -4.09
CA TYR A 297 12.69 -3.01 -3.22
C TYR A 297 13.05 -1.88 -2.22
N TRP A 298 12.66 -0.63 -2.47
CA TRP A 298 12.82 0.46 -1.50
C TRP A 298 12.09 0.17 -0.21
N GLU A 299 10.91 -0.43 -0.32
CA GLU A 299 10.10 -0.86 0.81
C GLU A 299 10.48 -2.27 1.31
N GLY A 300 11.53 -2.89 0.77
CA GLY A 300 11.93 -4.27 1.11
C GLY A 300 11.02 -5.32 0.47
N VAL A 301 10.34 -5.00 -0.63
CA VAL A 301 9.46 -5.95 -1.34
C VAL A 301 10.15 -6.51 -2.59
N SER A 302 10.20 -7.83 -2.68
CA SER A 302 10.59 -8.56 -3.89
C SER A 302 9.34 -8.93 -4.70
N LEU A 303 9.20 -8.41 -5.91
CA LEU A 303 8.04 -8.72 -6.78
C LEU A 303 7.87 -10.22 -7.00
N ARG A 304 8.97 -10.96 -7.20
CA ARG A 304 8.93 -12.41 -7.38
C ARG A 304 8.40 -13.14 -6.15
N LYS A 305 8.84 -12.74 -4.94
CA LYS A 305 8.34 -13.32 -3.69
C LYS A 305 6.91 -12.89 -3.40
N ALA A 306 6.56 -11.63 -3.67
CA ALA A 306 5.19 -11.13 -3.56
C ALA A 306 4.23 -11.96 -4.44
N ALA A 307 4.58 -12.19 -5.69
CA ALA A 307 3.78 -13.01 -6.61
C ALA A 307 3.65 -14.48 -6.19
N ALA A 308 4.64 -15.03 -5.49
CA ALA A 308 4.58 -16.38 -4.95
C ALA A 308 3.75 -16.49 -3.65
N THR A 309 3.55 -15.40 -2.92
CA THR A 309 2.87 -15.39 -1.63
C THR A 309 1.41 -14.92 -1.75
N LEU A 310 1.16 -13.87 -2.53
CA LEU A 310 -0.17 -13.27 -2.67
C LEU A 310 -1.04 -14.06 -3.64
N ASP A 311 -2.36 -14.09 -3.41
CA ASP A 311 -3.31 -14.59 -4.40
C ASP A 311 -3.42 -13.66 -5.59
N ARG A 312 -3.11 -12.37 -5.39
CA ARG A 312 -3.06 -11.37 -6.45
C ARG A 312 -2.13 -10.23 -6.10
N VAL A 313 -1.24 -9.87 -7.00
CA VAL A 313 -0.44 -8.65 -6.91
C VAL A 313 -1.23 -7.50 -7.51
N VAL A 314 -1.44 -6.44 -6.74
CA VAL A 314 -2.26 -5.28 -7.13
C VAL A 314 -1.38 -4.03 -7.16
N PRO A 315 -0.65 -3.74 -8.25
CA PRO A 315 0.15 -2.52 -8.32
C PRO A 315 -0.73 -1.26 -8.34
N LEU A 316 -0.17 -0.17 -7.82
CA LEU A 316 -0.70 1.18 -8.01
C LEU A 316 -0.41 1.61 -9.46
N ALA A 317 -1.41 1.49 -10.34
CA ALA A 317 -1.29 1.89 -11.75
C ALA A 317 -1.51 3.42 -11.88
N TYR A 318 -0.73 4.20 -11.11
CA TYR A 318 -0.86 5.65 -10.96
C TYR A 318 0.09 6.43 -11.90
N GLY A 319 0.66 5.78 -12.90
CA GLY A 319 1.55 6.41 -13.87
C GLY A 319 0.90 7.58 -14.62
N ASP A 320 1.72 8.50 -15.12
CA ASP A 320 1.26 9.72 -15.81
C ASP A 320 0.80 9.46 -17.25
N SER A 321 1.11 8.29 -17.80
CA SER A 321 0.78 7.89 -19.17
C SER A 321 0.26 6.47 -19.27
N VAL A 322 -0.35 6.13 -20.40
CA VAL A 322 -0.70 4.73 -20.76
C VAL A 322 0.55 3.86 -20.82
N GLY A 323 1.68 4.42 -21.27
CA GLY A 323 2.98 3.73 -21.31
C GLY A 323 3.47 3.31 -19.92
N ASP A 324 3.31 4.16 -18.91
CA ASP A 324 3.70 3.84 -17.53
C ASP A 324 2.83 2.73 -16.94
N VAL A 325 1.53 2.73 -17.26
CA VAL A 325 0.63 1.64 -16.89
C VAL A 325 1.06 0.33 -17.54
N ALA A 326 1.37 0.35 -18.84
CA ALA A 326 1.87 -0.83 -19.56
C ALA A 326 3.19 -1.34 -18.94
N TYR A 327 4.12 -0.43 -18.63
CA TYR A 327 5.39 -0.77 -18.00
C TYR A 327 5.21 -1.41 -16.62
N THR A 328 4.26 -0.93 -15.81
CA THR A 328 3.95 -1.49 -14.50
C THR A 328 3.66 -3.00 -14.57
N PHE A 329 2.81 -3.43 -15.50
CA PHE A 329 2.49 -4.84 -15.66
C PHE A 329 3.62 -5.63 -16.34
N HIS A 330 4.32 -5.01 -17.30
CA HIS A 330 5.49 -5.61 -17.92
C HIS A 330 6.57 -5.92 -16.89
N ALA A 331 6.89 -5.00 -15.99
CA ALA A 331 7.91 -5.18 -14.96
C ALA A 331 7.58 -6.33 -13.99
N ILE A 332 6.32 -6.51 -13.63
CA ILE A 332 5.89 -7.66 -12.81
C ILE A 332 6.04 -8.96 -13.62
N LYS A 333 5.53 -9.00 -14.84
CA LYS A 333 5.57 -10.19 -15.69
C LYS A 333 7.00 -10.62 -16.06
N LEU A 334 7.93 -9.67 -16.14
CA LEU A 334 9.35 -9.96 -16.38
C LEU A 334 9.97 -10.86 -15.30
N VAL A 335 9.56 -10.70 -14.04
CA VAL A 335 10.12 -11.45 -12.90
C VAL A 335 9.16 -12.50 -12.32
N ALA A 336 7.88 -12.42 -12.66
CA ALA A 336 6.83 -13.33 -12.23
C ALA A 336 5.76 -13.48 -13.33
N PRO A 337 6.05 -14.20 -14.42
CA PRO A 337 5.17 -14.28 -15.59
C PRO A 337 3.79 -14.88 -15.29
N GLU A 338 3.70 -15.79 -14.30
CA GLU A 338 2.47 -16.46 -13.89
C GLU A 338 1.70 -15.71 -12.78
N ALA A 339 2.13 -14.51 -12.39
CA ALA A 339 1.48 -13.75 -11.35
C ALA A 339 0.02 -13.45 -11.71
N SER A 340 -0.89 -13.71 -10.78
CA SER A 340 -2.25 -13.18 -10.85
C SER A 340 -2.21 -11.68 -10.56
N LEU A 341 -2.86 -10.87 -11.40
CA LEU A 341 -2.76 -9.41 -11.37
C LEU A 341 -4.10 -8.75 -11.08
N GLY A 342 -4.06 -7.74 -10.21
CA GLY A 342 -5.05 -6.69 -10.10
C GLY A 342 -4.45 -5.36 -10.55
N ALA A 343 -5.25 -4.29 -10.51
CA ALA A 343 -4.82 -2.92 -10.74
C ALA A 343 -5.60 -1.96 -9.85
N ALA A 344 -4.90 -1.07 -9.16
CA ALA A 344 -5.51 0.07 -8.50
C ALA A 344 -5.29 1.33 -9.33
N PHE A 345 -6.35 2.08 -9.61
CA PHE A 345 -6.29 3.35 -10.35
C PHE A 345 -6.69 4.52 -9.45
N SER A 346 -5.82 5.52 -9.38
CA SER A 346 -6.18 6.83 -8.84
C SER A 346 -6.76 7.71 -9.95
N LEU A 347 -7.83 8.44 -9.64
CA LEU A 347 -8.35 9.45 -10.54
C LEU A 347 -7.83 10.86 -10.16
N HIS A 348 -6.57 10.95 -9.72
CA HIS A 348 -5.97 12.23 -9.41
C HIS A 348 -5.90 13.12 -10.67
N HIS A 349 -6.16 14.42 -10.51
CA HIS A 349 -6.31 15.36 -11.63
C HIS A 349 -5.06 15.52 -12.49
N SER A 350 -3.87 15.27 -11.94
CA SER A 350 -2.63 15.33 -12.71
C SER A 350 -2.42 14.08 -13.59
N GLN A 351 -3.03 12.96 -13.22
CA GLN A 351 -2.83 11.66 -13.87
C GLN A 351 -3.94 11.36 -14.90
N ILE A 352 -5.20 11.47 -14.49
CA ILE A 352 -6.36 11.15 -15.33
C ILE A 352 -7.08 12.44 -15.74
N ARG A 353 -7.10 12.71 -17.04
CA ARG A 353 -7.60 13.98 -17.60
C ARG A 353 -8.97 13.88 -18.25
N SER A 354 -9.41 12.67 -18.63
CA SER A 354 -10.70 12.42 -19.28
C SER A 354 -11.16 10.97 -19.09
N ALA A 355 -12.42 10.70 -19.41
CA ALA A 355 -12.96 9.34 -19.46
C ALA A 355 -12.22 8.47 -20.48
N VAL A 356 -11.85 9.02 -21.63
CA VAL A 356 -11.11 8.33 -22.70
C VAL A 356 -9.70 7.92 -22.20
N ASP A 357 -9.01 8.82 -21.49
CA ASP A 357 -7.72 8.52 -20.90
C ASP A 357 -7.82 7.39 -19.86
N LEU A 358 -8.82 7.44 -18.96
CA LEU A 358 -9.07 6.38 -18.01
C LEU A 358 -9.37 5.04 -18.71
N ALA A 359 -10.26 5.05 -19.71
CA ALA A 359 -10.61 3.86 -20.46
C ALA A 359 -9.40 3.22 -21.17
N ALA A 360 -8.52 4.04 -21.76
CA ALA A 360 -7.29 3.56 -22.39
C ALA A 360 -6.34 2.89 -21.40
N ARG A 361 -6.17 3.45 -20.19
CA ARG A 361 -5.34 2.86 -19.13
C ARG A 361 -5.93 1.56 -18.59
N VAL A 362 -7.24 1.54 -18.36
CA VAL A 362 -7.98 0.35 -17.93
C VAL A 362 -7.85 -0.75 -18.98
N LYS A 363 -8.00 -0.40 -20.27
CA LYS A 363 -7.78 -1.34 -21.37
C LYS A 363 -6.37 -1.93 -21.35
N THR A 364 -5.35 -1.10 -21.15
CA THR A 364 -3.96 -1.55 -21.07
C THR A 364 -3.75 -2.56 -19.94
N ALA A 365 -4.37 -2.35 -18.77
CA ALA A 365 -4.34 -3.30 -17.67
C ALA A 365 -5.06 -4.61 -18.04
N VAL A 366 -6.22 -4.51 -18.70
CA VAL A 366 -6.97 -5.68 -19.17
C VAL A 366 -6.18 -6.50 -20.18
N ASP A 367 -5.57 -5.85 -21.16
CA ASP A 367 -4.72 -6.50 -22.17
C ASP A 367 -3.48 -7.19 -21.53
N ALA A 368 -3.00 -6.68 -20.38
CA ALA A 368 -1.95 -7.32 -19.58
C ALA A 368 -2.45 -8.52 -18.74
N GLY A 369 -3.74 -8.85 -18.78
CA GLY A 369 -4.32 -10.00 -18.08
C GLY A 369 -4.77 -9.70 -16.64
N VAL A 370 -5.05 -8.43 -16.32
CA VAL A 370 -5.57 -8.02 -15.01
C VAL A 370 -6.98 -8.57 -14.78
N GLN A 371 -7.20 -9.22 -13.64
CA GLN A 371 -8.46 -9.87 -13.26
C GLN A 371 -9.34 -9.00 -12.38
N SER A 372 -8.77 -7.99 -11.73
CA SER A 372 -9.47 -7.09 -10.82
C SER A 372 -8.99 -5.66 -11.00
N ILE A 373 -9.93 -4.74 -11.08
CA ILE A 373 -9.66 -3.30 -11.14
C ILE A 373 -10.31 -2.66 -9.93
N VAL A 374 -9.59 -1.79 -9.24
CA VAL A 374 -10.13 -1.03 -8.10
C VAL A 374 -9.83 0.46 -8.28
N TYR A 375 -10.84 1.30 -8.13
CA TYR A 375 -10.72 2.75 -8.28
C TYR A 375 -10.64 3.46 -6.94
N TYR A 376 -9.67 4.34 -6.78
CA TYR A 376 -9.44 5.12 -5.58
C TYR A 376 -10.04 6.53 -5.75
N ASN A 377 -10.87 6.97 -4.92
CA ASN A 377 -11.66 6.51 -3.79
C ASN A 377 -13.03 7.17 -3.85
N LEU A 378 -14.12 6.48 -3.51
CA LEU A 378 -15.50 6.96 -3.64
C LEU A 378 -15.70 8.34 -3.00
N GLY A 379 -15.25 8.54 -1.76
CA GLY A 379 -15.42 9.79 -1.01
C GLY A 379 -14.68 10.99 -1.63
N LEU A 380 -13.60 10.73 -2.36
CA LEU A 380 -12.70 11.75 -2.92
C LEU A 380 -13.06 12.14 -4.37
N LEU A 381 -14.06 11.48 -4.97
CA LEU A 381 -14.48 11.73 -6.35
C LEU A 381 -15.71 12.63 -6.41
N ASN A 382 -15.76 13.51 -7.41
CA ASN A 382 -16.97 14.20 -7.80
C ASN A 382 -17.79 13.34 -8.80
N ASN A 383 -19.03 13.75 -9.08
CA ASN A 383 -19.94 13.00 -9.96
C ASN A 383 -19.38 12.81 -11.37
N ARG A 384 -18.66 13.82 -11.92
CA ARG A 384 -18.04 13.72 -13.23
C ARG A 384 -17.00 12.60 -13.30
N ARG A 385 -16.19 12.40 -12.24
CA ARG A 385 -15.19 11.33 -12.20
C ARG A 385 -15.82 9.96 -11.97
N LEU A 386 -16.94 9.89 -11.25
CA LEU A 386 -17.73 8.64 -11.16
C LEU A 386 -18.28 8.24 -12.53
N ASP A 387 -18.73 9.21 -13.33
CA ASP A 387 -19.17 8.94 -14.71
C ASP A 387 -18.01 8.46 -15.61
N TRP A 388 -16.78 8.95 -15.40
CA TRP A 388 -15.62 8.42 -16.13
C TRP A 388 -15.35 6.95 -15.81
N ILE A 389 -15.51 6.54 -14.53
CA ILE A 389 -15.39 5.14 -14.12
C ILE A 389 -16.47 4.29 -14.81
N LYS A 390 -17.72 4.78 -14.82
CA LYS A 390 -18.81 4.12 -15.53
C LYS A 390 -18.47 3.88 -17.00
N GLN A 391 -17.99 4.94 -17.70
CA GLN A 391 -17.61 4.82 -19.11
C GLN A 391 -16.45 3.84 -19.32
N ALA A 392 -15.44 3.85 -18.46
CA ALA A 392 -14.32 2.91 -18.53
C ALA A 392 -14.80 1.45 -18.31
N ASN A 393 -15.68 1.21 -17.33
CA ASN A 393 -16.20 -0.12 -17.04
C ASN A 393 -17.10 -0.64 -18.20
N LEU A 394 -17.94 0.21 -18.80
CA LEU A 394 -18.73 -0.14 -19.98
C LEU A 394 -17.84 -0.50 -21.16
N ALA A 395 -16.80 0.29 -21.45
CA ALA A 395 -15.86 -0.02 -22.52
C ALA A 395 -15.18 -1.38 -22.32
N VAL A 396 -14.85 -1.75 -21.08
CA VAL A 396 -14.26 -3.06 -20.76
C VAL A 396 -15.25 -4.22 -20.98
N GLU A 397 -16.53 -4.02 -20.73
CA GLU A 397 -17.57 -5.03 -20.99
C GLU A 397 -17.72 -5.32 -22.48
N GLU A 398 -17.54 -4.32 -23.35
CA GLU A 398 -17.59 -4.44 -24.81
C GLU A 398 -16.35 -5.14 -25.41
N TRP A 399 -15.21 -5.18 -24.69
CA TRP A 399 -13.96 -5.82 -25.15
C TRP A 399 -13.86 -7.31 -24.79
N ARG A 400 -14.93 -7.91 -24.34
CA ARG A 400 -15.09 -9.36 -24.14
C ARG A 400 -15.55 -10.01 -25.44
#